data_1f75faf992de8aa1422866f79ae4cdf4
#
_entry.id   1f75faf992de8aa1422866f79ae4cdf4
#
_cell.length_a   1.000
_cell.length_b   1.000
_cell.length_c   1.000
_cell.angle_alpha   90.00
_cell.angle_beta   90.00
_cell.angle_gamma   90.00
#
_symmetry.space_group_name_H-M   'P 1'
#
loop_
_entity.id
_entity.type
_entity.pdbx_description
1 polymer ?
#
loop_
_entity_poly.entity_id
_entity_poly.type
_entity_poly.pdbx_seq_one_letter_code
_entity_poly.pdbx_strand_id
1 'polypeptide(L)'
;GETVAFNPDDAVAFRVIPVFNRRDTSAGSLSMYDTMSRSLKTISGRDGAVRIYCCGPTVYRDAHVGNLRTFLLSDLISRTLQLTGLEITLVQNITDVGHMSDDFTEEDKMLAESEKTKVDPFEIARIFEARFHTDLARLNIQGADSYPRASEKMAQMIESIEKLIELKHAYVGTDGSVYFDATSFPSYGALSGNRLEALKPGHRYEFTDEGGKRFHADWA
;
A
#
# COMPACT_ATOMS: atom_id res chain seq x y z
N GLY A 1 31.54 -12.37 -17.89
CA GLY A 1 30.13 -12.30 -17.73
C GLY A 1 29.58 -11.32 -18.74
N GLU A 2 28.88 -11.80 -19.77
CA GLU A 2 28.22 -10.94 -20.75
C GLU A 2 27.00 -10.28 -20.13
N THR A 3 26.94 -8.96 -20.17
CA THR A 3 25.79 -8.16 -19.81
C THR A 3 24.80 -8.23 -20.98
N VAL A 4 23.73 -8.98 -20.83
CA VAL A 4 22.63 -8.97 -21.81
C VAL A 4 21.89 -7.66 -21.66
N ALA A 5 22.06 -6.76 -22.63
CA ALA A 5 21.27 -5.53 -22.72
C ALA A 5 19.81 -5.89 -23.08
N PHE A 6 18.86 -5.50 -22.24
CA PHE A 6 17.44 -5.64 -22.50
C PHE A 6 17.01 -4.60 -23.53
N ASN A 7 16.49 -5.05 -24.66
CA ASN A 7 15.88 -4.17 -25.66
C ASN A 7 14.38 -4.03 -25.33
N PRO A 8 13.87 -2.83 -25.03
CA PRO A 8 12.46 -2.62 -24.72
C PRO A 8 11.51 -2.96 -25.88
N ASP A 9 12.02 -3.06 -27.12
CA ASP A 9 11.24 -3.43 -28.30
C ASP A 9 10.96 -4.94 -28.41
N ASP A 10 11.63 -5.77 -27.59
CA ASP A 10 11.42 -7.22 -27.52
C ASP A 10 10.30 -7.63 -26.54
N ALA A 11 9.52 -6.68 -26.05
CA ALA A 11 8.34 -6.97 -25.25
C ALA A 11 7.29 -7.70 -26.10
N VAL A 12 7.37 -9.03 -26.12
CA VAL A 12 6.30 -9.85 -26.66
C VAL A 12 5.07 -9.60 -25.82
N ALA A 13 4.16 -8.80 -26.35
CA ALA A 13 2.85 -8.57 -25.76
C ALA A 13 2.08 -9.90 -25.83
N PHE A 14 2.16 -10.70 -24.79
CA PHE A 14 1.26 -11.83 -24.60
C PHE A 14 -0.14 -11.29 -24.35
N ARG A 15 -0.89 -11.08 -25.42
CA ARG A 15 -2.32 -10.85 -25.32
C ARG A 15 -2.95 -12.18 -24.93
N VAL A 16 -3.10 -12.43 -23.63
CA VAL A 16 -3.93 -13.53 -23.16
C VAL A 16 -5.35 -13.18 -23.56
N ILE A 17 -5.81 -13.73 -24.67
CA ILE A 17 -7.22 -13.72 -25.04
C ILE A 17 -7.84 -14.78 -24.13
N PRO A 18 -8.68 -14.43 -23.15
CA PRO A 18 -9.40 -15.43 -22.39
C PRO A 18 -10.40 -16.08 -23.33
N VAL A 19 -10.09 -17.27 -23.81
CA VAL A 19 -11.07 -18.12 -24.51
C VAL A 19 -11.93 -18.75 -23.41
N PHE A 20 -12.79 -17.96 -22.79
CA PHE A 20 -13.86 -18.46 -21.97
C PHE A 20 -15.16 -18.48 -22.77
N ASN A 21 -15.63 -19.68 -23.03
CA ASN A 21 -16.93 -19.90 -23.62
C ASN A 21 -17.98 -19.50 -22.55
N ARG A 22 -18.64 -18.36 -22.73
CA ARG A 22 -19.62 -17.76 -21.81
C ARG A 22 -20.90 -18.58 -21.62
N ARG A 23 -20.86 -19.90 -21.71
CA ARG A 23 -22.07 -20.76 -21.68
C ARG A 23 -22.25 -21.54 -20.37
N ASP A 24 -21.38 -21.41 -19.37
CA ASP A 24 -21.60 -22.00 -18.06
C ASP A 24 -21.68 -20.90 -17.01
N THR A 25 -22.88 -20.37 -16.83
CA THR A 25 -23.20 -19.33 -15.82
C THR A 25 -23.57 -19.95 -14.48
N SER A 26 -22.88 -20.98 -14.04
CA SER A 26 -22.73 -21.21 -12.61
C SER A 26 -21.63 -20.26 -12.15
N ALA A 27 -22.01 -19.00 -11.96
CA ALA A 27 -21.12 -17.97 -11.46
C ALA A 27 -20.50 -18.46 -10.13
N GLY A 28 -19.26 -18.94 -10.19
CA GLY A 28 -18.51 -19.31 -9.01
C GLY A 28 -18.51 -18.12 -8.02
N SER A 29 -18.31 -18.37 -6.76
CA SER A 29 -18.14 -17.32 -5.75
C SER A 29 -16.76 -17.44 -5.13
N LEU A 30 -16.15 -16.31 -4.79
CA LEU A 30 -14.93 -16.27 -4.03
C LEU A 30 -15.24 -15.98 -2.56
N SER A 31 -14.79 -16.87 -1.68
CA SER A 31 -14.86 -16.65 -0.23
C SER A 31 -13.45 -16.42 0.30
N MET A 32 -13.30 -15.39 1.13
CA MET A 32 -12.04 -15.04 1.77
C MET A 32 -12.22 -14.94 3.29
N TYR A 33 -11.14 -15.18 4.01
CA TYR A 33 -11.14 -14.96 5.45
C TYR A 33 -11.20 -13.47 5.76
N ASP A 34 -12.24 -13.06 6.49
CA ASP A 34 -12.42 -11.70 6.95
C ASP A 34 -11.89 -11.56 8.38
N THR A 35 -10.92 -10.69 8.55
CA THR A 35 -10.25 -10.46 9.84
C THR A 35 -11.23 -9.95 10.91
N MET A 36 -12.16 -9.08 10.53
CA MET A 36 -13.11 -8.48 11.47
C MET A 36 -14.08 -9.52 12.04
N SER A 37 -14.67 -10.36 11.19
CA SER A 37 -15.61 -11.40 11.62
C SER A 37 -14.93 -12.71 12.00
N ARG A 38 -13.63 -12.87 11.72
CA ARG A 38 -12.85 -14.10 11.94
C ARG A 38 -13.47 -15.34 11.29
N SER A 39 -14.06 -15.16 10.13
CA SER A 39 -14.75 -16.22 9.38
C SER A 39 -14.57 -16.04 7.88
N LEU A 40 -14.82 -17.11 7.13
CA LEU A 40 -14.91 -17.00 5.68
C LEU A 40 -16.17 -16.24 5.29
N LYS A 41 -15.99 -15.23 4.44
CA LYS A 41 -17.08 -14.47 3.84
C LYS A 41 -17.00 -14.54 2.33
N THR A 42 -18.13 -14.80 1.71
CA THR A 42 -18.27 -14.68 0.27
C THR A 42 -18.23 -13.20 -0.11
N ILE A 43 -17.35 -12.86 -1.04
CA ILE A 43 -17.27 -11.51 -1.57
C ILE A 43 -18.43 -11.29 -2.53
N SER A 44 -19.30 -10.37 -2.20
CA SER A 44 -20.39 -9.88 -3.05
C SER A 44 -20.16 -8.41 -3.34
N GLY A 45 -20.34 -8.01 -4.59
CA GLY A 45 -20.27 -6.60 -4.97
C GLY A 45 -21.49 -5.82 -4.45
N ARG A 46 -21.30 -4.53 -4.18
CA ARG A 46 -22.42 -3.59 -4.06
C ARG A 46 -22.80 -3.21 -5.50
N ASP A 47 -24.05 -3.46 -5.90
CA ASP A 47 -24.54 -3.18 -7.26
C ASP A 47 -23.68 -3.81 -8.38
N GLY A 48 -23.14 -5.01 -8.13
CA GLY A 48 -22.30 -5.73 -9.09
C GLY A 48 -20.84 -5.26 -9.13
N ALA A 49 -20.42 -4.30 -8.30
CA ALA A 49 -19.08 -3.76 -8.27
C ALA A 49 -18.36 -4.03 -6.94
N VAL A 50 -17.06 -4.34 -7.01
CA VAL A 50 -16.17 -4.51 -5.87
C VAL A 50 -15.03 -3.51 -5.98
N ARG A 51 -14.77 -2.78 -4.92
CA ARG A 51 -13.63 -1.88 -4.80
C ARG A 51 -12.58 -2.50 -3.91
N ILE A 52 -11.36 -2.58 -4.42
CA ILE A 52 -10.20 -3.16 -3.73
C ILE A 52 -9.15 -2.06 -3.54
N TYR A 53 -8.64 -1.94 -2.34
CA TYR A 53 -7.44 -1.16 -2.07
C TYR A 53 -6.32 -2.11 -1.64
N CYS A 54 -5.17 -1.98 -2.28
CA CYS A 54 -3.95 -2.70 -1.95
C CYS A 54 -2.83 -1.70 -1.66
N CYS A 55 -2.14 -1.86 -0.53
CA CYS A 55 -0.94 -1.07 -0.29
C CYS A 55 0.07 -1.28 -1.40
N GLY A 56 0.62 -0.18 -1.89
CA GLY A 56 1.62 -0.18 -2.93
C GLY A 56 3.06 -0.16 -2.41
N PRO A 57 4.03 0.00 -3.31
CA PRO A 57 5.43 0.06 -2.95
C PRO A 57 5.79 1.40 -2.33
N THR A 58 6.86 1.38 -1.52
CA THR A 58 7.62 2.57 -1.20
C THR A 58 8.77 2.65 -2.19
N VAL A 59 8.79 3.69 -3.00
CA VAL A 59 9.64 3.78 -4.20
C VAL A 59 11.00 4.44 -3.92
N TYR A 60 11.72 3.94 -2.94
CA TYR A 60 13.12 4.30 -2.66
C TYR A 60 14.09 3.14 -2.98
N ARG A 61 13.57 1.96 -3.27
CA ARG A 61 14.31 0.75 -3.63
C ARG A 61 13.48 -0.17 -4.51
N ASP A 62 14.13 -1.17 -5.10
CA ASP A 62 13.45 -2.21 -5.86
C ASP A 62 12.52 -3.04 -4.96
N ALA A 63 11.37 -3.44 -5.49
CA ALA A 63 10.46 -4.32 -4.79
C ALA A 63 11.08 -5.72 -4.67
N HIS A 64 11.13 -6.25 -3.46
CA HIS A 64 11.56 -7.63 -3.25
C HIS A 64 10.38 -8.61 -3.39
N VAL A 65 10.70 -9.90 -3.47
CA VAL A 65 9.74 -10.98 -3.68
C VAL A 65 8.57 -10.97 -2.67
N GLY A 66 8.83 -10.55 -1.43
CA GLY A 66 7.79 -10.44 -0.40
C GLY A 66 6.75 -9.36 -0.72
N ASN A 67 7.18 -8.22 -1.27
CA ASN A 67 6.27 -7.16 -1.72
C ASN A 67 5.48 -7.65 -2.96
N LEU A 68 6.18 -8.21 -3.94
CA LEU A 68 5.59 -8.70 -5.18
C LEU A 68 4.53 -9.78 -4.94
N ARG A 69 4.71 -10.62 -3.91
CA ARG A 69 3.70 -11.60 -3.49
C ARG A 69 2.38 -10.94 -3.09
N THR A 70 2.42 -9.82 -2.39
CA THR A 70 1.20 -9.08 -2.00
C THR A 70 0.48 -8.53 -3.23
N PHE A 71 1.23 -7.99 -4.18
CA PHE A 71 0.67 -7.44 -5.42
C PHE A 71 0.09 -8.54 -6.30
N LEU A 72 0.77 -9.68 -6.40
CA LEU A 72 0.25 -10.86 -7.10
C LEU A 72 -1.06 -11.37 -6.46
N LEU A 73 -1.16 -11.36 -5.13
CA LEU A 73 -2.38 -11.78 -4.44
C LEU A 73 -3.57 -10.87 -4.80
N SER A 74 -3.38 -9.54 -4.81
CA SER A 74 -4.44 -8.62 -5.20
C SER A 74 -4.89 -8.79 -6.66
N ASP A 75 -3.95 -9.08 -7.55
CA ASP A 75 -4.24 -9.40 -8.95
C ASP A 75 -5.05 -10.70 -9.09
N LEU A 76 -4.65 -11.75 -8.38
CA LEU A 76 -5.38 -13.03 -8.39
C LEU A 76 -6.80 -12.89 -7.86
N ILE A 77 -7.00 -12.11 -6.79
CA ILE A 77 -8.32 -11.81 -6.24
C ILE A 77 -9.16 -11.07 -7.30
N SER A 78 -8.61 -10.01 -7.89
CA SER A 78 -9.28 -9.21 -8.90
C SER A 78 -9.70 -10.05 -10.10
N ARG A 79 -8.79 -10.85 -10.65
CA ARG A 79 -9.08 -11.75 -11.78
C ARG A 79 -10.13 -12.78 -11.44
N THR A 80 -10.07 -13.38 -10.23
CA THR A 80 -11.05 -14.37 -9.79
C THR A 80 -12.44 -13.75 -9.69
N LEU A 81 -12.56 -12.56 -9.10
CA LEU A 81 -13.83 -11.85 -8.99
C LEU A 81 -14.38 -11.43 -10.36
N GLN A 82 -13.52 -10.99 -11.29
CA GLN A 82 -13.91 -10.70 -12.67
C GLN A 82 -14.50 -11.93 -13.37
N LEU A 83 -13.96 -13.12 -13.13
CA LEU A 83 -14.51 -14.37 -13.65
C LEU A 83 -15.92 -14.68 -13.12
N THR A 84 -16.29 -14.16 -11.94
CA THR A 84 -17.65 -14.27 -11.40
C THR A 84 -18.62 -13.22 -11.95
N GLY A 85 -18.16 -12.36 -12.85
CA GLY A 85 -18.98 -11.32 -13.50
C GLY A 85 -19.08 -10.00 -12.72
N LEU A 86 -18.28 -9.83 -11.66
CA LEU A 86 -18.23 -8.58 -10.90
C LEU A 86 -17.32 -7.56 -11.58
N GLU A 87 -17.72 -6.31 -11.54
CA GLU A 87 -16.85 -5.18 -11.90
C GLU A 87 -15.87 -4.91 -10.77
N ILE A 88 -14.58 -4.79 -11.10
CA ILE A 88 -13.52 -4.58 -10.11
C ILE A 88 -12.86 -3.23 -10.37
N THR A 89 -12.73 -2.46 -9.29
CA THR A 89 -11.85 -1.30 -9.27
C THR A 89 -10.76 -1.53 -8.23
N LEU A 90 -9.51 -1.64 -8.69
CA LEU A 90 -8.34 -1.81 -7.84
C LEU A 90 -7.56 -0.49 -7.77
N VAL A 91 -7.34 -0.02 -6.56
CA VAL A 91 -6.48 1.14 -6.29
C VAL A 91 -5.26 0.67 -5.50
N GLN A 92 -4.08 1.11 -5.93
CA GLN A 92 -2.82 0.81 -5.27
C GLN A 92 -2.00 2.10 -5.16
N ASN A 93 -1.64 2.51 -3.94
CA ASN A 93 -0.88 3.75 -3.76
C ASN A 93 0.60 3.58 -4.12
N ILE A 94 1.26 4.71 -4.39
CA ILE A 94 2.72 4.82 -4.45
C ILE A 94 3.16 5.71 -3.30
N THR A 95 4.03 5.19 -2.42
CA THR A 95 4.61 5.99 -1.33
C THR A 95 5.94 6.55 -1.80
N ASP A 96 5.91 7.80 -2.21
CA ASP A 96 7.06 8.55 -2.75
C ASP A 96 7.52 9.69 -1.84
N VAL A 97 6.98 9.77 -0.60
CA VAL A 97 7.36 10.72 0.44
C VAL A 97 7.29 10.06 1.82
N GLY A 98 7.97 10.61 2.81
CA GLY A 98 7.79 10.25 4.23
C GLY A 98 8.74 9.19 4.78
N HIS A 99 9.74 8.71 4.02
CA HIS A 99 10.68 7.68 4.48
C HIS A 99 12.13 8.16 4.64
N MET A 100 12.34 9.44 4.81
CA MET A 100 13.67 10.04 4.74
C MET A 100 14.41 10.10 6.09
N SER A 101 13.87 9.53 7.18
CA SER A 101 14.50 9.87 8.47
C SER A 101 15.14 8.76 9.30
N ASP A 102 14.65 7.53 9.37
CA ASP A 102 15.13 6.70 10.49
C ASP A 102 15.58 5.24 10.24
N ASP A 103 15.47 4.69 9.00
CA ASP A 103 15.87 3.28 8.75
C ASP A 103 17.19 3.13 7.95
N PHE A 104 18.05 4.12 7.98
CA PHE A 104 19.16 4.31 7.03
C PHE A 104 20.53 3.78 7.43
N THR A 105 20.68 2.70 8.15
CA THR A 105 22.01 2.16 8.45
C THR A 105 22.65 1.35 7.30
N GLU A 106 21.89 0.84 6.33
CA GLU A 106 22.44 0.21 5.13
C GLU A 106 22.00 0.83 3.78
N GLU A 107 20.91 1.58 3.78
CA GLU A 107 20.34 2.26 2.59
C GLU A 107 20.93 3.66 2.36
N ASP A 108 21.70 4.19 3.29
CA ASP A 108 22.45 5.46 3.24
C ASP A 108 23.33 5.62 2.00
N LYS A 109 23.72 4.54 1.35
CA LYS A 109 24.58 4.63 0.15
C LYS A 109 23.90 5.31 -1.02
N MET A 110 22.59 5.12 -1.20
CA MET A 110 21.86 5.75 -2.32
C MET A 110 21.46 7.19 -2.01
N LEU A 111 21.14 7.52 -0.76
CA LEU A 111 20.93 8.92 -0.36
C LEU A 111 22.24 9.67 -0.32
N ALA A 112 23.33 9.05 0.18
CA ALA A 112 24.65 9.60 0.08
C ALA A 112 25.13 9.74 -1.39
N GLU A 113 24.71 8.85 -2.29
CA GLU A 113 24.88 8.98 -3.73
C GLU A 113 24.00 10.10 -4.31
N SER A 114 22.77 10.25 -3.84
CA SER A 114 21.85 11.35 -4.18
C SER A 114 22.40 12.71 -3.71
N GLU A 115 22.92 12.81 -2.48
CA GLU A 115 23.59 14.01 -1.99
C GLU A 115 24.86 14.33 -2.80
N LYS A 116 25.62 13.30 -3.21
CA LYS A 116 26.79 13.46 -4.07
C LYS A 116 26.45 13.82 -5.51
N THR A 117 25.36 13.27 -6.05
CA THR A 117 24.96 13.44 -7.45
C THR A 117 24.00 14.60 -7.66
N LYS A 118 23.47 15.24 -6.59
CA LYS A 118 22.44 16.30 -6.64
C LYS A 118 21.18 15.91 -7.42
N VAL A 119 20.82 14.63 -7.39
CA VAL A 119 19.60 14.13 -8.02
C VAL A 119 18.41 14.40 -7.08
N ASP A 120 17.33 14.95 -7.61
CA ASP A 120 16.10 15.17 -6.86
C ASP A 120 15.54 13.83 -6.33
N PRO A 121 15.21 13.73 -5.02
CA PRO A 121 14.57 12.54 -4.47
C PRO A 121 13.33 12.07 -5.25
N PHE A 122 12.57 12.98 -5.82
CA PHE A 122 11.43 12.63 -6.66
C PHE A 122 11.85 11.97 -7.99
N GLU A 123 12.97 12.33 -8.57
CA GLU A 123 13.49 11.65 -9.75
C GLU A 123 13.88 10.20 -9.42
N ILE A 124 14.51 9.98 -8.26
CA ILE A 124 14.82 8.64 -7.77
C ILE A 124 13.54 7.83 -7.57
N ALA A 125 12.54 8.41 -6.93
CA ALA A 125 11.24 7.77 -6.74
C ALA A 125 10.60 7.37 -8.09
N ARG A 126 10.69 8.20 -9.12
CA ARG A 126 10.17 7.88 -10.48
C ARG A 126 10.91 6.71 -11.13
N ILE A 127 12.22 6.59 -10.92
CA ILE A 127 13.02 5.46 -11.43
C ILE A 127 12.54 4.15 -10.79
N PHE A 128 12.39 4.11 -9.46
CA PHE A 128 11.94 2.89 -8.77
C PHE A 128 10.47 2.57 -9.06
N GLU A 129 9.61 3.57 -9.22
CA GLU A 129 8.23 3.38 -9.68
C GLU A 129 8.18 2.73 -11.07
N ALA A 130 9.01 3.19 -12.01
CA ALA A 130 9.11 2.58 -13.34
C ALA A 130 9.59 1.13 -13.28
N ARG A 131 10.59 0.84 -12.43
CA ARG A 131 11.05 -0.54 -12.19
C ARG A 131 9.96 -1.42 -11.58
N PHE A 132 9.22 -0.89 -10.60
CA PHE A 132 8.07 -1.56 -10.02
C PHE A 132 7.05 -1.98 -11.08
N HIS A 133 6.64 -1.07 -11.95
CA HIS A 133 5.72 -1.38 -13.05
C HIS A 133 6.29 -2.43 -14.02
N THR A 134 7.59 -2.37 -14.29
CA THR A 134 8.29 -3.39 -15.08
C THR A 134 8.22 -4.76 -14.42
N ASP A 135 8.43 -4.85 -13.12
CA ASP A 135 8.35 -6.10 -12.37
C ASP A 135 6.93 -6.67 -12.31
N LEU A 136 5.91 -5.80 -12.17
CA LEU A 136 4.51 -6.24 -12.29
C LEU A 136 4.23 -6.87 -13.67
N ALA A 137 4.71 -6.23 -14.74
CA ALA A 137 4.56 -6.75 -16.10
C ALA A 137 5.26 -8.09 -16.29
N ARG A 138 6.48 -8.26 -15.76
CA ARG A 138 7.25 -9.52 -15.80
C ARG A 138 6.54 -10.66 -15.07
N LEU A 139 5.77 -10.35 -14.03
CA LEU A 139 4.94 -11.31 -13.30
C LEU A 139 3.56 -11.52 -13.92
N ASN A 140 3.27 -10.89 -15.06
CA ASN A 140 1.95 -10.91 -15.69
C ASN A 140 0.82 -10.40 -14.78
N ILE A 141 1.13 -9.47 -13.89
CA ILE A 141 0.14 -8.78 -13.07
C ILE A 141 -0.53 -7.70 -13.93
N GLN A 142 -1.85 -7.67 -13.97
CA GLN A 142 -2.61 -6.68 -14.76
C GLN A 142 -2.43 -5.25 -14.26
N GLY A 143 -2.06 -5.12 -12.98
CA GLY A 143 -1.93 -3.84 -12.33
C GLY A 143 -3.26 -3.29 -11.76
N ALA A 144 -3.17 -2.09 -11.20
CA ALA A 144 -4.32 -1.40 -10.63
C ALA A 144 -4.92 -0.40 -11.63
N ASP A 145 -6.18 -0.04 -11.44
CA ASP A 145 -6.86 1.00 -12.24
C ASP A 145 -6.29 2.40 -11.96
N SER A 146 -5.73 2.59 -10.78
CA SER A 146 -5.05 3.84 -10.43
C SER A 146 -3.94 3.64 -9.39
N TYR A 147 -2.91 4.48 -9.52
CA TYR A 147 -1.75 4.52 -8.64
C TYR A 147 -1.56 5.94 -8.07
N PRO A 148 -2.38 6.35 -7.08
CA PRO A 148 -2.22 7.66 -6.47
C PRO A 148 -0.88 7.74 -5.73
N ARG A 149 -0.09 8.77 -6.01
CA ARG A 149 1.15 9.05 -5.29
C ARG A 149 0.87 9.84 -4.03
N ALA A 150 1.58 9.51 -2.95
CA ALA A 150 1.42 10.21 -1.68
C ALA A 150 1.72 11.71 -1.83
N SER A 151 2.78 12.08 -2.58
CA SER A 151 3.14 13.48 -2.85
C SER A 151 2.01 14.28 -3.53
N GLU A 152 1.20 13.64 -4.37
CA GLU A 152 0.08 14.26 -5.07
C GLU A 152 -1.17 14.42 -4.19
N LYS A 153 -1.18 13.80 -3.01
CA LYS A 153 -2.32 13.76 -2.08
C LYS A 153 -2.10 14.58 -0.80
N MET A 154 -1.02 15.34 -0.72
CA MET A 154 -0.67 16.11 0.48
C MET A 154 -1.79 17.05 0.93
N ALA A 155 -2.46 17.74 0.02
CA ALA A 155 -3.56 18.65 0.38
C ALA A 155 -4.73 17.90 1.03
N GLN A 156 -5.12 16.73 0.48
CA GLN A 156 -6.20 15.92 1.04
C GLN A 156 -5.80 15.29 2.39
N MET A 157 -4.52 14.94 2.57
CA MET A 157 -4.01 14.45 3.86
C MET A 157 -4.08 15.54 4.91
N ILE A 158 -3.64 16.76 4.60
CA ILE A 158 -3.70 17.91 5.52
C ILE A 158 -5.14 18.20 5.93
N GLU A 159 -6.06 18.31 4.97
CA GLU A 159 -7.49 18.51 5.24
C GLU A 159 -8.06 17.45 6.17
N SER A 160 -7.69 16.17 5.94
CA SER A 160 -8.13 15.04 6.78
C SER A 160 -7.57 15.14 8.20
N ILE A 161 -6.31 15.52 8.34
CA ILE A 161 -5.65 15.70 9.64
C ILE A 161 -6.28 16.86 10.41
N GLU A 162 -6.49 18.01 9.76
CA GLU A 162 -7.18 19.17 10.35
C GLU A 162 -8.57 18.76 10.87
N LYS A 163 -9.30 17.97 10.08
CA LYS A 163 -10.61 17.46 10.48
C LYS A 163 -10.55 16.55 11.71
N LEU A 164 -9.53 15.68 11.79
CA LEU A 164 -9.33 14.83 12.97
C LEU A 164 -9.01 15.66 14.22
N ILE A 165 -8.24 16.73 14.08
CA ILE A 165 -7.95 17.67 15.18
C ILE A 165 -9.24 18.38 15.65
N GLU A 166 -10.05 18.92 14.73
CA GLU A 166 -11.34 19.52 15.05
C GLU A 166 -12.25 18.57 15.82
N LEU A 167 -12.31 17.30 15.39
CA LEU A 167 -13.12 16.25 16.01
C LEU A 167 -12.51 15.72 17.31
N LYS A 168 -11.32 16.19 17.70
CA LYS A 168 -10.57 15.75 18.90
C LYS A 168 -10.13 14.28 18.83
N HIS A 169 -9.94 13.77 17.62
CA HIS A 169 -9.36 12.45 17.37
C HIS A 169 -7.86 12.53 17.10
N ALA A 170 -7.31 13.72 16.93
CA ALA A 170 -5.88 13.95 16.80
C ALA A 170 -5.45 15.17 17.61
N TYR A 171 -4.17 15.25 17.93
CA TYR A 171 -3.57 16.36 18.67
C TYR A 171 -2.14 16.64 18.19
N VAL A 172 -1.69 17.87 18.42
CA VAL A 172 -0.30 18.25 18.16
C VAL A 172 0.55 17.89 19.39
N GLY A 173 1.58 17.10 19.18
CA GLY A 173 2.56 16.75 20.21
C GLY A 173 3.53 17.90 20.51
N THR A 174 4.33 17.73 21.54
CA THR A 174 5.35 18.73 21.97
C THR A 174 6.50 18.85 20.97
N ASP A 175 6.69 17.83 20.15
CA ASP A 175 7.66 17.78 19.05
C ASP A 175 7.14 18.42 17.74
N GLY A 176 5.89 18.91 17.74
CA GLY A 176 5.23 19.48 16.57
C GLY A 176 4.59 18.45 15.64
N SER A 177 4.75 17.15 15.90
CA SER A 177 4.08 16.09 15.15
C SER A 177 2.60 16.02 15.51
N VAL A 178 1.76 15.58 14.55
CA VAL A 178 0.35 15.33 14.82
C VAL A 178 0.15 13.85 15.10
N TYR A 179 -0.47 13.54 16.22
CA TYR A 179 -0.76 12.18 16.64
C TYR A 179 -2.26 11.91 16.62
N PHE A 180 -2.65 10.74 16.12
CA PHE A 180 -4.00 10.22 16.30
C PHE A 180 -4.13 9.69 17.72
N ASP A 181 -5.18 10.14 18.45
CA ASP A 181 -5.52 9.67 19.78
C ASP A 181 -6.32 8.37 19.67
N ALA A 182 -5.65 7.24 19.85
CA ALA A 182 -6.27 5.93 19.76
C ALA A 182 -7.37 5.73 20.81
N THR A 183 -7.30 6.42 21.95
CA THR A 183 -8.30 6.33 23.03
C THR A 183 -9.57 7.09 22.71
N SER A 184 -9.51 8.06 21.82
CA SER A 184 -10.65 8.86 21.38
C SER A 184 -11.65 8.11 20.51
N PHE A 185 -11.26 6.93 20.00
CA PHE A 185 -12.06 6.12 19.09
C PHE A 185 -12.48 4.80 19.74
N PRO A 186 -13.71 4.67 20.28
CA PRO A 186 -14.13 3.53 21.11
C PRO A 186 -13.99 2.15 20.43
N SER A 187 -14.09 2.10 19.10
CA SER A 187 -13.93 0.86 18.32
C SER A 187 -12.52 0.64 17.78
N TYR A 188 -11.51 1.43 18.23
CA TYR A 188 -10.14 1.22 17.83
C TYR A 188 -9.67 -0.19 18.19
N GLY A 189 -9.03 -0.87 17.22
CA GLY A 189 -8.63 -2.27 17.40
C GLY A 189 -9.72 -3.31 17.11
N ALA A 190 -10.98 -2.94 16.92
CA ALA A 190 -12.07 -3.89 16.64
C ALA A 190 -11.84 -4.70 15.36
N LEU A 191 -11.26 -4.10 14.31
CA LEU A 191 -10.95 -4.78 13.06
C LEU A 191 -9.95 -5.92 13.26
N SER A 192 -8.85 -5.66 13.97
CA SER A 192 -7.80 -6.65 14.24
C SER A 192 -8.13 -7.55 15.41
N GLY A 193 -9.05 -7.17 16.29
CA GLY A 193 -9.36 -7.80 17.57
C GLY A 193 -8.30 -7.55 18.64
N ASN A 194 -7.41 -6.58 18.42
CA ASN A 194 -6.43 -6.16 19.41
C ASN A 194 -7.08 -5.26 20.45
N ARG A 195 -6.68 -5.44 21.71
CA ARG A 195 -7.06 -4.51 22.78
C ARG A 195 -6.02 -3.41 22.86
N LEU A 196 -6.46 -2.17 23.08
CA LEU A 196 -5.58 -1.00 23.21
C LEU A 196 -4.45 -1.22 24.23
N GLU A 197 -4.80 -1.81 25.40
CA GLU A 197 -3.84 -2.06 26.47
C GLU A 197 -2.80 -3.13 26.13
N ALA A 198 -3.11 -4.01 25.15
CA ALA A 198 -2.23 -5.07 24.70
C ALA A 198 -1.37 -4.66 23.49
N LEU A 199 -1.62 -3.50 22.89
CA LEU A 199 -0.82 -2.98 21.80
C LEU A 199 0.56 -2.60 22.35
N LYS A 200 1.59 -3.35 21.94
CA LYS A 200 2.98 -2.98 22.23
C LYS A 200 3.40 -1.84 21.32
N PRO A 201 4.27 -0.93 21.79
CA PRO A 201 4.95 0.01 20.89
C PRO A 201 5.54 -0.78 19.73
N GLY A 202 5.42 -0.27 18.51
CA GLY A 202 6.00 -0.94 17.34
C GLY A 202 7.49 -1.16 17.55
N HIS A 203 8.05 -2.24 17.01
CA HIS A 203 9.47 -2.60 17.16
C HIS A 203 10.47 -1.51 16.72
N ARG A 204 9.98 -0.46 16.05
CA ARG A 204 10.79 0.65 15.53
C ARG A 204 10.92 1.84 16.48
N TYR A 205 10.12 1.88 17.54
CA TYR A 205 10.17 2.96 18.51
C TYR A 205 10.23 2.37 19.91
N GLU A 206 11.35 2.47 20.58
CA GLU A 206 11.37 2.46 22.02
C GLU A 206 10.47 3.63 22.45
N PHE A 207 9.50 3.37 23.34
CA PHE A 207 8.69 4.41 23.94
C PHE A 207 9.62 5.26 24.79
N THR A 208 10.21 6.26 24.18
CA THR A 208 10.84 7.37 24.88
C THR A 208 9.77 8.43 25.04
N ASP A 209 9.57 8.89 26.25
CA ASP A 209 8.62 9.94 26.65
C ASP A 209 8.89 11.29 25.95
N GLU A 210 9.83 11.31 25.01
CA GLU A 210 10.35 12.47 24.30
C GLU A 210 9.55 12.89 23.07
N GLY A 211 8.69 12.01 22.53
CA GLY A 211 7.97 12.25 21.25
C GLY A 211 6.66 13.02 21.36
N GLY A 212 6.21 13.43 22.55
CA GLY A 212 4.93 14.15 22.71
C GLY A 212 3.68 13.28 22.57
N LYS A 213 3.81 11.95 22.49
CA LYS A 213 2.67 11.01 22.55
C LYS A 213 2.06 11.00 23.95
N ARG A 214 0.73 11.00 23.99
CA ARG A 214 -0.03 10.89 25.25
C ARG A 214 -0.26 9.45 25.69
N PHE A 215 -0.29 8.53 24.71
CA PHE A 215 -0.54 7.13 24.93
C PHE A 215 0.32 6.28 23.96
N HIS A 216 0.75 5.10 24.41
CA HIS A 216 1.67 4.25 23.64
C HIS A 216 1.09 3.75 22.30
N ALA A 217 -0.22 3.68 22.17
CA ALA A 217 -0.90 3.27 20.95
C ALA A 217 -1.21 4.43 19.99
N ASP A 218 -0.93 5.69 20.39
CA ASP A 218 -1.07 6.83 19.50
C ASP A 218 -0.02 6.75 18.39
N TRP A 219 -0.34 7.26 17.22
CA TRP A 219 0.54 7.19 16.05
C TRP A 219 0.46 8.48 15.21
N ALA A 220 1.59 8.84 14.58
CA ALA A 220 1.72 9.98 13.69
C ALA A 220 1.52 9.59 12.23
#